data_29c00b5df124f677c245066a0188b74f
#
_entry.id   29c00b5df124f677c245066a0188b74f
#
_cell.length_a   1.000
_cell.length_b   1.000
_cell.length_c   1.000
_cell.angle_alpha   90.00
_cell.angle_beta   90.00
_cell.angle_gamma   90.00
#
_symmetry.space_group_name_H-M   'P 1'
#
loop_
_entity.id
_entity.type
_entity.pdbx_description
1 polymer ?
#
loop_
_entity_poly.entity_id
_entity_poly.type
_entity_poly.pdbx_seq_one_letter_code
_entity_poly.pdbx_strand_id
1 'polypeptide(L)'
;VSVPLIANGDVDSREDALEILRRSGADAVMVGRASQGRPWHAGWLAGHAAPGRREIAVIAVAHYRAMLEFYGETVGVRHARKHLDWYLQRFAPGLAGEDKAELLTCREPDVVCERLSVALEAGANPERDAA
;
A
#
# COMPACT_ATOMS: atom_id res chain seq x y z
N VAL A 1 15.22 -20.58 22.49
CA VAL A 1 15.12 -19.21 23.03
C VAL A 1 13.83 -19.10 23.83
N SER A 2 13.85 -18.46 24.95
CA SER A 2 12.66 -18.32 25.83
C SER A 2 11.86 -17.03 25.59
N VAL A 3 12.24 -16.26 24.57
CA VAL A 3 11.55 -15.03 24.17
C VAL A 3 10.91 -15.21 22.78
N PRO A 4 9.79 -14.52 22.48
CA PRO A 4 9.19 -14.57 21.16
C PRO A 4 10.20 -14.13 20.09
N LEU A 5 10.29 -14.91 19.02
CA LEU A 5 11.17 -14.65 17.89
C LEU A 5 10.32 -14.17 16.69
N ILE A 6 10.67 -13.01 16.13
CA ILE A 6 10.02 -12.46 14.95
C ILE A 6 11.01 -12.51 13.78
N ALA A 7 10.70 -13.29 12.76
CA ALA A 7 11.52 -13.40 11.57
C ALA A 7 11.22 -12.22 10.62
N ASN A 8 12.28 -11.67 10.03
CA ASN A 8 12.21 -10.63 9.00
C ASN A 8 12.81 -11.16 7.70
N GLY A 9 12.15 -10.84 6.59
CA GLY A 9 12.58 -11.19 5.24
C GLY A 9 11.60 -10.60 4.22
N ASP A 10 11.77 -10.93 2.95
CA ASP A 10 10.82 -10.53 1.90
C ASP A 10 9.59 -11.45 1.99
N VAL A 11 8.54 -10.97 2.66
CA VAL A 11 7.27 -11.67 2.85
C VAL A 11 6.22 -11.00 1.97
N ASP A 12 6.05 -11.51 0.76
CA ASP A 12 5.11 -10.94 -0.21
C ASP A 12 3.81 -11.76 -0.35
N SER A 13 3.86 -13.03 -0.03
CA SER A 13 2.75 -13.97 -0.08
C SER A 13 2.54 -14.70 1.25
N ARG A 14 1.39 -15.39 1.37
CA ARG A 14 1.12 -16.28 2.52
C ARG A 14 2.08 -17.46 2.54
N GLU A 15 2.44 -17.97 1.37
CA GLU A 15 3.40 -19.05 1.19
C GLU A 15 4.77 -18.64 1.73
N ASP A 16 5.25 -17.43 1.42
CA ASP A 16 6.51 -16.89 1.97
C ASP A 16 6.46 -16.81 3.49
N ALA A 17 5.36 -16.30 4.03
CA ALA A 17 5.17 -16.19 5.48
C ALA A 17 5.24 -17.56 6.16
N LEU A 18 4.53 -18.55 5.63
CA LEU A 18 4.52 -19.92 6.16
C LEU A 18 5.89 -20.58 6.03
N GLU A 19 6.56 -20.40 4.91
CA GLU A 19 7.89 -20.98 4.68
C GLU A 19 8.95 -20.37 5.63
N ILE A 20 8.92 -19.05 5.84
CA ILE A 20 9.80 -18.39 6.80
C ILE A 20 9.57 -18.92 8.21
N LEU A 21 8.31 -19.02 8.67
CA LEU A 21 7.97 -19.57 9.98
C LEU A 21 8.47 -21.01 10.11
N ARG A 22 8.20 -21.84 9.11
CA ARG A 22 8.63 -23.25 9.09
C ARG A 22 10.15 -23.41 9.17
N ARG A 23 10.92 -22.60 8.44
CA ARG A 23 12.39 -22.68 8.36
C ARG A 23 13.07 -22.11 9.58
N SER A 24 12.57 -20.97 10.09
CA SER A 24 13.21 -20.26 11.20
C SER A 24 12.78 -20.77 12.57
N GLY A 25 11.62 -21.42 12.68
CA GLY A 25 11.00 -21.72 13.96
C GLY A 25 10.53 -20.48 14.73
N ALA A 26 10.39 -19.33 14.04
CA ALA A 26 9.93 -18.09 14.63
C ALA A 26 8.44 -18.14 14.97
N ASP A 27 8.04 -17.34 15.96
CA ASP A 27 6.64 -17.23 16.41
C ASP A 27 5.80 -16.30 15.49
N ALA A 28 6.45 -15.38 14.79
CA ALA A 28 5.79 -14.44 13.88
C ALA A 28 6.72 -13.97 12.76
N VAL A 29 6.14 -13.31 11.76
CA VAL A 29 6.88 -12.63 10.68
C VAL A 29 6.65 -11.12 10.74
N MET A 30 7.67 -10.36 10.39
CA MET A 30 7.59 -8.90 10.22
C MET A 30 7.55 -8.57 8.73
N VAL A 31 6.59 -7.77 8.33
CA VAL A 31 6.44 -7.29 6.95
C VAL A 31 7.01 -5.89 6.82
N GLY A 32 7.88 -5.67 5.85
CA GLY A 32 8.46 -4.37 5.51
C GLY A 32 7.97 -3.85 4.15
N ARG A 33 8.86 -3.89 3.17
CA ARG A 33 8.64 -3.33 1.82
C ARG A 33 7.40 -3.86 1.11
N ALA A 34 7.01 -5.09 1.37
CA ALA A 34 5.80 -5.69 0.80
C ALA A 34 4.51 -4.96 1.18
N SER A 35 4.46 -4.23 2.30
CA SER A 35 3.31 -3.42 2.69
C SER A 35 3.24 -2.03 2.02
N GLN A 36 4.27 -1.62 1.29
CA GLN A 36 4.27 -0.34 0.58
C GLN A 36 3.17 -0.31 -0.49
N GLY A 37 2.28 0.69 -0.41
CA GLY A 37 1.10 0.82 -1.26
C GLY A 37 -0.03 -0.18 -0.95
N ARG A 38 0.09 -0.98 0.10
CA ARG A 38 -0.96 -1.91 0.58
C ARG A 38 -0.93 -2.07 2.10
N PRO A 39 -1.38 -1.07 2.87
CA PRO A 39 -1.29 -1.09 4.33
C PRO A 39 -2.05 -2.24 5.00
N TRP A 40 -2.97 -2.89 4.30
CA TRP A 40 -3.71 -4.08 4.74
C TRP A 40 -2.91 -5.39 4.62
N HIS A 41 -1.68 -5.36 4.09
CA HIS A 41 -0.93 -6.57 3.72
C HIS A 41 -0.75 -7.57 4.87
N ALA A 42 -0.44 -7.10 6.07
CA ALA A 42 -0.31 -7.96 7.24
C ALA A 42 -1.63 -8.69 7.56
N GLY A 43 -2.76 -7.99 7.48
CA GLY A 43 -4.09 -8.59 7.65
C GLY A 43 -4.40 -9.62 6.57
N TRP A 44 -4.05 -9.34 5.31
CA TRP A 44 -4.22 -10.28 4.21
C TRP A 44 -3.39 -11.55 4.40
N LEU A 45 -2.13 -11.42 4.83
CA LEU A 45 -1.29 -12.58 5.19
C LEU A 45 -1.92 -13.42 6.32
N ALA A 46 -2.56 -12.76 7.29
CA ALA A 46 -3.26 -13.41 8.39
C ALA A 46 -4.62 -14.04 8.00
N GLY A 47 -5.03 -13.93 6.74
CA GLY A 47 -6.24 -14.58 6.23
C GLY A 47 -7.43 -13.65 5.99
N HIS A 48 -7.30 -12.34 6.24
CA HIS A 48 -8.36 -11.38 5.92
C HIS A 48 -8.48 -11.21 4.40
N ALA A 49 -9.67 -10.81 3.94
CA ALA A 49 -9.89 -10.50 2.54
C ALA A 49 -9.12 -9.25 2.11
N ALA A 50 -8.58 -9.25 0.88
CA ALA A 50 -8.04 -8.05 0.28
C ALA A 50 -9.16 -7.05 -0.08
N PRO A 51 -8.93 -5.72 0.07
CA PRO A 51 -9.93 -4.72 -0.28
C PRO A 51 -10.21 -4.71 -1.79
N GLY A 52 -11.42 -4.31 -2.16
CA GLY A 52 -11.78 -4.04 -3.56
C GLY A 52 -11.21 -2.71 -4.07
N ARG A 53 -11.27 -2.46 -5.39
CA ARG A 53 -10.71 -1.24 -6.02
C ARG A 53 -11.22 0.05 -5.36
N ARG A 54 -12.52 0.14 -5.13
CA ARG A 54 -13.13 1.31 -4.46
C ARG A 54 -12.63 1.47 -3.02
N GLU A 55 -12.48 0.37 -2.29
CA GLU A 55 -11.94 0.40 -0.93
C GLU A 55 -10.47 0.81 -0.93
N ILE A 56 -9.67 0.35 -1.90
CA ILE A 56 -8.26 0.78 -2.08
C ILE A 56 -8.19 2.29 -2.29
N ALA A 57 -9.06 2.85 -3.15
CA ALA A 57 -9.11 4.29 -3.38
C ALA A 57 -9.45 5.06 -2.09
N VAL A 58 -10.44 4.59 -1.33
CA VAL A 58 -10.80 5.19 -0.03
C VAL A 58 -9.63 5.13 0.96
N ILE A 59 -8.96 3.98 1.07
CA ILE A 59 -7.79 3.80 1.96
C ILE A 59 -6.66 4.75 1.55
N ALA A 60 -6.35 4.84 0.26
CA ALA A 60 -5.26 5.69 -0.24
C ALA A 60 -5.54 7.18 0.01
N VAL A 61 -6.76 7.64 -0.22
CA VAL A 61 -7.18 9.03 0.08
C VAL A 61 -7.14 9.31 1.57
N ALA A 62 -7.64 8.39 2.40
CA ALA A 62 -7.60 8.55 3.86
C ALA A 62 -6.16 8.62 4.37
N HIS A 63 -5.26 7.77 3.85
CA HIS A 63 -3.84 7.80 4.17
C HIS A 63 -3.19 9.13 3.77
N TYR A 64 -3.48 9.61 2.57
CA TYR A 64 -2.99 10.91 2.11
C TYR A 64 -3.43 12.06 3.04
N ARG A 65 -4.73 12.14 3.36
CA ARG A 65 -5.27 13.16 4.26
C ARG A 65 -4.67 13.09 5.68
N ALA A 66 -4.50 11.90 6.23
CA ALA A 66 -3.86 11.69 7.52
C ALA A 66 -2.39 12.19 7.53
N MET A 67 -1.68 12.03 6.42
CA MET A 67 -0.33 12.59 6.27
C MET A 67 -0.33 14.12 6.24
N LEU A 68 -1.31 14.74 5.57
CA LEU A 68 -1.46 16.21 5.57
C LEU A 68 -1.79 16.74 6.97
N GLU A 69 -2.65 16.06 7.69
CA GLU A 69 -3.00 16.40 9.07
C GLU A 69 -1.79 16.31 10.01
N PHE A 70 -1.01 15.25 9.89
CA PHE A 70 0.14 15.00 10.77
C PHE A 70 1.34 15.92 10.49
N TYR A 71 1.69 16.15 9.23
CA TYR A 71 2.87 16.93 8.83
C TYR A 71 2.57 18.39 8.50
N GLY A 72 1.29 18.79 8.44
CA GLY A 72 0.85 20.03 7.82
C GLY A 72 0.84 19.91 6.29
N GLU A 73 -0.01 20.69 5.62
CA GLU A 73 -0.28 20.57 4.19
C GLU A 73 0.99 20.67 3.33
N THR A 74 1.79 21.71 3.51
CA THR A 74 2.99 21.95 2.69
C THR A 74 4.01 20.83 2.75
N VAL A 75 4.26 20.28 3.95
CA VAL A 75 5.21 19.19 4.16
C VAL A 75 4.58 17.86 3.81
N GLY A 76 3.32 17.66 4.22
CA GLY A 76 2.55 16.45 4.00
C GLY A 76 2.40 16.08 2.53
N VAL A 77 2.07 17.04 1.67
CA VAL A 77 2.01 16.85 0.21
C VAL A 77 3.33 16.29 -0.35
N ARG A 78 4.47 16.79 0.12
CA ARG A 78 5.78 16.32 -0.34
C ARG A 78 6.10 14.91 0.18
N HIS A 79 5.82 14.63 1.46
CA HIS A 79 6.05 13.32 2.07
C HIS A 79 5.14 12.24 1.48
N ALA A 80 3.91 12.60 1.13
CA ALA A 80 2.94 11.66 0.58
C ALA A 80 3.30 11.12 -0.80
N ARG A 81 4.06 11.86 -1.62
CA ARG A 81 4.37 11.51 -3.03
C ARG A 81 4.83 10.07 -3.21
N LYS A 82 5.76 9.60 -2.41
CA LYS A 82 6.27 8.23 -2.49
C LYS A 82 5.20 7.19 -2.13
N HIS A 83 4.32 7.50 -1.18
CA HIS A 83 3.24 6.59 -0.79
C HIS A 83 2.18 6.51 -1.88
N LEU A 84 1.81 7.64 -2.48
CA LEU A 84 0.90 7.69 -3.61
C LEU A 84 1.48 6.94 -4.82
N ASP A 85 2.77 7.11 -5.09
CA ASP A 85 3.47 6.38 -6.15
C ASP A 85 3.42 4.87 -5.95
N TRP A 86 3.59 4.37 -4.73
CA TRP A 86 3.46 2.95 -4.42
C TRP A 86 2.05 2.40 -4.66
N TYR A 87 0.99 3.16 -4.31
CA TYR A 87 -0.38 2.77 -4.66
C TYR A 87 -0.59 2.71 -6.17
N LEU A 88 -0.14 3.73 -6.89
CA LEU A 88 -0.29 3.81 -8.34
C LEU A 88 0.48 2.71 -9.06
N GLN A 89 1.70 2.40 -8.64
CA GLN A 89 2.50 1.31 -9.22
C GLN A 89 1.80 -0.05 -9.08
N ARG A 90 1.14 -0.30 -7.95
CA ARG A 90 0.46 -1.58 -7.71
C ARG A 90 -0.90 -1.68 -8.38
N PHE A 91 -1.70 -0.64 -8.30
CA PHE A 91 -3.13 -0.70 -8.61
C PHE A 91 -3.57 0.13 -9.80
N ALA A 92 -2.69 0.95 -10.35
CA ALA A 92 -2.92 1.72 -11.57
C ALA A 92 -1.68 1.72 -12.51
N PRO A 93 -1.08 0.54 -12.81
CA PRO A 93 0.15 0.47 -13.62
C PRO A 93 -0.04 0.99 -15.05
N GLY A 94 -1.28 1.07 -15.53
CA GLY A 94 -1.61 1.61 -16.86
C GLY A 94 -1.79 3.14 -16.90
N LEU A 95 -1.66 3.83 -15.77
CA LEU A 95 -1.74 5.29 -15.76
C LEU A 95 -0.56 5.89 -16.55
N ALA A 96 -0.87 6.76 -17.52
CA ALA A 96 0.13 7.39 -18.38
C ALA A 96 1.18 8.16 -17.54
N GLY A 97 2.44 8.13 -17.98
CA GLY A 97 3.53 8.73 -17.23
C GLY A 97 3.35 10.22 -16.96
N GLU A 98 2.76 10.96 -17.91
CA GLU A 98 2.46 12.39 -17.76
C GLU A 98 1.37 12.62 -16.71
N ASP A 99 0.26 11.88 -16.76
CA ASP A 99 -0.83 11.97 -15.79
C ASP A 99 -0.37 11.60 -14.39
N LYS A 100 0.47 10.56 -14.27
CA LYS A 100 1.08 10.16 -13.01
C LYS A 100 1.99 11.24 -12.44
N ALA A 101 2.85 11.83 -13.27
CA ALA A 101 3.75 12.91 -12.87
C ALA A 101 2.96 14.15 -12.40
N GLU A 102 1.90 14.51 -13.13
CA GLU A 102 1.02 15.61 -12.78
C GLU A 102 0.33 15.39 -11.43
N LEU A 103 -0.22 14.18 -11.20
CA LEU A 103 -0.84 13.81 -9.91
C LEU A 103 0.18 13.91 -8.77
N LEU A 104 1.37 13.33 -8.92
CA LEU A 104 2.39 13.29 -7.88
C LEU A 104 3.02 14.66 -7.58
N THR A 105 2.98 15.60 -8.53
CA THR A 105 3.52 16.95 -8.35
C THR A 105 2.47 18.00 -7.98
N CYS A 106 1.18 17.67 -8.10
CA CYS A 106 0.07 18.53 -7.74
C CYS A 106 0.16 18.94 -6.26
N ARG A 107 -0.16 20.21 -5.98
CA ARG A 107 -0.12 20.79 -4.62
C ARG A 107 -1.50 21.06 -4.04
N GLU A 108 -2.55 20.82 -4.82
CA GLU A 108 -3.93 21.02 -4.44
C GLU A 108 -4.51 19.70 -3.88
N PRO A 109 -4.68 19.56 -2.55
CA PRO A 109 -5.05 18.30 -1.93
C PRO A 109 -6.33 17.65 -2.48
N ASP A 110 -7.35 18.46 -2.75
CA ASP A 110 -8.62 17.94 -3.25
C ASP A 110 -8.50 17.41 -4.67
N VAL A 111 -7.72 18.07 -5.52
CA VAL A 111 -7.41 17.60 -6.89
C VAL A 111 -6.63 16.28 -6.84
N VAL A 112 -5.66 16.16 -5.93
CA VAL A 112 -4.91 14.92 -5.72
C VAL A 112 -5.85 13.79 -5.30
N CYS A 113 -6.74 14.03 -4.33
CA CYS A 113 -7.71 13.03 -3.87
C CYS A 113 -8.63 12.55 -4.98
N GLU A 114 -9.17 13.46 -5.79
CA GLU A 114 -10.04 13.13 -6.92
C GLU A 114 -9.32 12.29 -7.98
N ARG A 115 -8.17 12.76 -8.44
CA ARG A 115 -7.37 12.05 -9.47
C ARG A 115 -6.89 10.69 -8.98
N LEU A 116 -6.47 10.59 -7.72
CA LEU A 116 -6.04 9.34 -7.09
C LEU A 116 -7.18 8.32 -7.06
N SER A 117 -8.38 8.74 -6.64
CA SER A 117 -9.56 7.87 -6.61
C SER A 117 -9.90 7.35 -8.02
N VAL A 118 -9.97 8.23 -9.00
CA VAL A 118 -10.26 7.87 -10.39
C VAL A 118 -9.24 6.85 -10.92
N ALA A 119 -7.95 7.11 -10.71
CA ALA A 119 -6.89 6.23 -11.19
C ALA A 119 -6.95 4.84 -10.55
N LEU A 120 -7.17 4.75 -9.24
CA LEU A 120 -7.21 3.49 -8.51
C LEU A 120 -8.50 2.68 -8.78
N GLU A 121 -9.64 3.35 -8.96
CA GLU A 121 -10.90 2.68 -9.30
C GLU A 121 -10.88 2.10 -10.72
N ALA A 122 -10.21 2.78 -11.66
CA ALA A 122 -10.05 2.32 -13.03
C ALA A 122 -8.96 1.25 -13.21
N GLY A 123 -8.05 1.13 -12.24
CA GLY A 123 -6.87 0.25 -12.30
C GLY A 123 -7.17 -1.24 -12.09
N ALA A 124 -6.11 -2.06 -12.14
CA ALA A 124 -6.17 -3.49 -11.84
C ALA A 124 -6.13 -3.75 -10.32
N ASN A 125 -6.65 -4.90 -9.89
CA ASN A 125 -6.45 -5.40 -8.54
C ASN A 125 -5.83 -6.79 -8.58
N PRO A 126 -4.50 -6.90 -8.66
CA PRO A 126 -3.82 -8.18 -8.82
C PRO A 126 -4.05 -9.16 -7.65
N GLU A 127 -4.44 -8.67 -6.48
CA GLU A 127 -4.69 -9.51 -5.29
C GLU A 127 -6.07 -10.21 -5.34
N ARG A 128 -7.02 -9.68 -6.13
CA ARG A 128 -8.34 -10.27 -6.34
C ARG A 128 -8.51 -10.90 -7.71
N ASP A 129 -7.83 -10.35 -8.70
CA ASP A 129 -7.93 -10.81 -10.09
C ASP A 129 -7.13 -12.12 -10.32
N ALA A 130 -6.24 -12.49 -9.36
CA ALA A 130 -5.45 -13.73 -9.37
C ALA A 130 -6.09 -14.87 -8.53
N ALA A 131 -7.23 -14.64 -7.92
CA ALA A 131 -7.98 -15.66 -7.15
C ALA A 131 -9.09 -16.32 -8.05
#